data_dbe26febf268dc7fc63dfcc6b2a94348
#
_entry.id   dbe26febf268dc7fc63dfcc6b2a94348
#
_cell.length_a   1.000
_cell.length_b   1.000
_cell.length_c   1.000
_cell.angle_alpha   90.00
_cell.angle_beta   90.00
_cell.angle_gamma   90.00
#
_symmetry.space_group_name_H-M   'P 1'
#
loop_
_entity.id
_entity.type
_entity.pdbx_description
1 polymer ?
#
loop_
_entity_poly.entity_id
_entity_poly.type
_entity_poly.pdbx_seq_one_letter_code
_entity_poly.pdbx_strand_id
1 'polypeptide(L)'
;MRASNAIFLAGILLATSCGRTPSLSDQVRAAGGTAALIRDCETTLAEHQKTQKESWTASDTNLPPTIATLRPQIVQAARCDGFPMVDIQVSGGFTHRGLMVILTNTPPDFMPRKSSWRVTKMADGIFEYRE
;
A
#
# COMPACT_ATOMS: atom_id res chain seq x y z
N MET A 1 37.86 36.76 3.03
CA MET A 1 36.65 36.05 3.46
C MET A 1 36.43 34.87 2.53
N ARG A 2 36.75 33.72 3.00
CA ARG A 2 36.51 32.49 2.24
C ARG A 2 35.33 31.77 2.89
N ALA A 3 34.21 31.77 2.18
CA ALA A 3 33.09 30.94 2.56
C ALA A 3 33.47 29.47 2.30
N SER A 4 33.66 28.70 3.36
CA SER A 4 33.77 27.24 3.26
C SER A 4 32.40 26.72 2.88
N ASN A 5 32.21 26.39 1.62
CA ASN A 5 31.12 25.54 1.20
C ASN A 5 31.41 24.15 1.76
N ALA A 6 30.92 23.88 2.93
CA ALA A 6 30.78 22.50 3.39
C ALA A 6 29.67 21.86 2.55
N ILE A 7 30.08 21.22 1.48
CA ILE A 7 29.23 20.30 0.76
C ILE A 7 29.01 19.13 1.71
N PHE A 8 27.92 19.16 2.45
CA PHE A 8 27.38 17.98 3.06
C PHE A 8 26.90 17.07 1.93
N LEU A 9 27.77 16.27 1.42
CA LEU A 9 27.41 15.03 0.80
C LEU A 9 26.81 14.19 1.90
N ALA A 10 25.50 14.34 2.08
CA ALA A 10 24.73 13.33 2.74
C ALA A 10 24.88 12.07 1.88
N GLY A 11 25.86 11.27 2.24
CA GLY A 11 26.00 9.95 1.71
C GLY A 11 24.67 9.24 2.02
N ILE A 12 23.81 9.14 1.03
CA ILE A 12 22.77 8.14 1.05
C ILE A 12 23.56 6.84 1.09
N LEU A 13 23.76 6.33 2.28
CA LEU A 13 24.07 4.95 2.49
C LEU A 13 22.83 4.20 2.00
N LEU A 14 22.79 3.99 0.70
CA LEU A 14 22.10 2.86 0.13
C LEU A 14 22.80 1.65 0.75
N ALA A 15 22.29 1.24 1.91
CA ALA A 15 22.54 -0.08 2.37
C ALA A 15 21.96 -0.99 1.30
N THR A 16 22.76 -1.30 0.32
CA THR A 16 22.54 -2.43 -0.56
C THR A 16 22.71 -3.67 0.31
N SER A 17 21.75 -3.88 1.20
CA SER A 17 21.59 -5.16 1.84
C SER A 17 21.29 -6.12 0.69
N CYS A 18 22.25 -6.98 0.42
CA CYS A 18 22.23 -7.99 -0.61
C CYS A 18 20.84 -8.50 -0.94
N GLY A 19 20.24 -8.03 -2.04
CA GLY A 19 19.14 -8.67 -2.73
C GLY A 19 17.82 -8.84 -1.98
N ARG A 20 17.61 -8.25 -0.82
CA ARG A 20 16.33 -8.32 -0.09
C ARG A 20 15.43 -7.16 -0.48
N THR A 21 14.38 -7.47 -1.22
CA THR A 21 13.25 -6.55 -1.37
C THR A 21 12.63 -6.31 0.01
N PRO A 22 12.42 -5.03 0.44
CA PRO A 22 11.72 -4.73 1.68
C PRO A 22 10.36 -5.43 1.74
N SER A 23 9.97 -5.91 2.90
CA SER A 23 8.62 -6.44 3.11
C SER A 23 7.59 -5.35 2.88
N LEU A 24 6.34 -5.73 2.55
CA LEU A 24 5.26 -4.75 2.45
C LEU A 24 5.01 -4.06 3.78
N SER A 25 5.16 -4.77 4.89
CA SER A 25 5.08 -4.19 6.22
C SER A 25 6.11 -3.08 6.43
N ASP A 26 7.35 -3.29 6.01
CA ASP A 26 8.41 -2.28 6.09
C ASP A 26 8.12 -1.10 5.17
N GLN A 27 7.62 -1.35 3.97
CA GLN A 27 7.23 -0.29 3.03
C GLN A 27 6.08 0.56 3.58
N VAL A 28 5.07 -0.05 4.16
CA VAL A 28 3.96 0.67 4.81
C VAL A 28 4.47 1.52 5.97
N ARG A 29 5.36 0.97 6.80
CA ARG A 29 5.96 1.73 7.90
C ARG A 29 6.75 2.93 7.39
N ALA A 30 7.56 2.75 6.36
CA ALA A 30 8.33 3.83 5.74
C ALA A 30 7.44 4.89 5.08
N ALA A 31 6.27 4.51 4.59
CA ALA A 31 5.32 5.39 3.92
C ALA A 31 4.44 6.20 4.90
N GLY A 32 4.55 5.98 6.20
CA GLY A 32 3.79 6.71 7.22
C GLY A 32 3.06 5.83 8.22
N GLY A 33 3.09 4.51 8.06
CA GLY A 33 2.48 3.53 8.96
C GLY A 33 1.06 3.13 8.59
N THR A 34 0.52 2.20 9.36
CA THR A 34 -0.82 1.61 9.11
C THR A 34 -1.95 2.62 9.23
N ALA A 35 -1.88 3.54 10.19
CA ALA A 35 -2.91 4.58 10.35
C ALA A 35 -2.97 5.53 9.13
N ALA A 36 -1.82 5.90 8.58
CA ALA A 36 -1.74 6.72 7.37
C ALA A 36 -2.29 5.96 6.16
N LEU A 37 -1.98 4.68 6.04
CA LEU A 37 -2.52 3.83 4.97
C LEU A 37 -4.04 3.71 5.04
N ILE A 38 -4.60 3.46 6.22
CA ILE A 38 -6.05 3.38 6.42
C ILE A 38 -6.72 4.68 6.02
N ARG A 39 -6.20 5.81 6.47
CA ARG A 39 -6.73 7.14 6.13
C ARG A 39 -6.72 7.38 4.62
N ASP A 40 -5.66 7.00 3.94
CA ASP A 40 -5.56 7.15 2.49
C ASP A 40 -6.51 6.21 1.74
N CYS A 41 -6.75 5.02 2.26
CA CYS A 41 -7.76 4.11 1.72
C CYS A 41 -9.19 4.65 1.94
N GLU A 42 -9.47 5.27 3.08
CA GLU A 42 -10.75 5.96 3.32
C GLU A 42 -10.97 7.08 2.31
N THR A 43 -9.94 7.87 2.02
CA THR A 43 -9.97 8.91 0.99
C THR A 43 -10.26 8.32 -0.39
N THR A 44 -9.63 7.21 -0.73
CA THR A 44 -9.85 6.51 -2.00
C THR A 44 -11.28 5.99 -2.14
N LEU A 45 -11.84 5.41 -1.08
CA LEU A 45 -13.24 4.97 -1.09
C LEU A 45 -14.21 6.15 -1.19
N ALA A 46 -13.93 7.26 -0.52
CA ALA A 46 -14.74 8.46 -0.64
C ALA A 46 -14.74 9.01 -2.08
N GLU A 47 -13.59 9.00 -2.73
CA GLU A 47 -13.47 9.37 -4.14
C GLU A 47 -14.25 8.42 -5.06
N HIS A 48 -14.17 7.11 -4.80
CA HIS A 48 -14.97 6.11 -5.51
C HIS A 48 -16.48 6.39 -5.38
N GLN A 49 -16.96 6.68 -4.17
CA GLN A 49 -18.36 6.98 -3.92
C GLN A 49 -18.82 8.25 -4.65
N LYS A 50 -17.94 9.24 -4.75
CA LYS A 50 -18.22 10.53 -5.37
C LYS A 50 -18.20 10.47 -6.90
N THR A 51 -17.21 9.79 -7.48
CA THR A 51 -16.92 9.82 -8.92
C THR A 51 -17.28 8.52 -9.65
N GLN A 52 -17.57 7.43 -8.93
CA GLN A 52 -17.76 6.08 -9.46
C GLN A 52 -16.49 5.50 -10.11
N LYS A 53 -15.33 6.12 -9.90
CA LYS A 53 -14.05 5.59 -10.35
C LYS A 53 -13.69 4.38 -9.51
N GLU A 54 -13.45 3.23 -10.14
CA GLU A 54 -13.22 1.95 -9.46
C GLU A 54 -11.75 1.58 -9.37
N SER A 55 -10.90 2.16 -10.22
CA SER A 55 -9.48 1.81 -10.24
C SER A 55 -8.59 3.01 -10.56
N TRP A 56 -7.38 2.95 -10.01
CA TRP A 56 -6.30 3.92 -10.21
C TRP A 56 -5.02 3.17 -10.57
N THR A 57 -4.21 3.77 -11.40
CA THR A 57 -2.89 3.25 -11.77
C THR A 57 -1.80 4.15 -11.22
N ALA A 58 -0.54 3.72 -11.32
CA ALA A 58 0.61 4.51 -10.89
C ALA A 58 0.74 5.87 -11.57
N SER A 59 0.11 6.03 -12.76
CA SER A 59 0.09 7.30 -13.49
C SER A 59 -0.98 8.27 -13.01
N ASP A 60 -1.91 7.85 -12.17
CA ASP A 60 -2.93 8.73 -11.60
C ASP A 60 -2.30 9.69 -10.58
N THR A 61 -2.45 10.98 -10.82
CA THR A 61 -1.93 12.04 -9.94
C THR A 61 -2.74 12.19 -8.64
N ASN A 62 -3.90 11.54 -8.56
CA ASN A 62 -4.83 11.67 -7.45
C ASN A 62 -4.68 10.55 -6.40
N LEU A 63 -3.66 9.71 -6.50
CA LEU A 63 -3.39 8.72 -5.46
C LEU A 63 -2.95 9.42 -4.17
N PRO A 64 -3.57 9.08 -3.02
CA PRO A 64 -3.11 9.58 -1.73
C PRO A 64 -1.64 9.23 -1.45
N PRO A 65 -0.92 10.07 -0.67
CA PRO A 65 0.54 9.97 -0.56
C PRO A 65 1.08 8.64 -0.07
N THR A 66 0.45 8.04 0.94
CA THR A 66 0.92 6.75 1.49
C THR A 66 0.77 5.64 0.45
N ILE A 67 -0.37 5.61 -0.25
CA ILE A 67 -0.62 4.64 -1.31
C ILE A 67 0.36 4.87 -2.47
N ALA A 68 0.57 6.12 -2.89
CA ALA A 68 1.50 6.46 -3.97
C ALA A 68 2.94 6.03 -3.65
N THR A 69 3.36 6.15 -2.40
CA THR A 69 4.70 5.75 -1.95
C THR A 69 4.94 4.25 -2.09
N LEU A 70 3.90 3.43 -2.00
CA LEU A 70 3.98 1.99 -2.22
C LEU A 70 4.20 1.62 -3.70
N ARG A 71 4.11 2.58 -4.61
CA ARG A 71 4.24 2.39 -6.06
C ARG A 71 3.34 1.28 -6.60
N PRO A 72 2.02 1.39 -6.40
CA PRO A 72 1.10 0.36 -6.82
C PRO A 72 1.03 0.27 -8.34
N GLN A 73 0.83 -0.91 -8.86
CA GLN A 73 0.48 -1.11 -10.27
C GLN A 73 -0.98 -0.75 -10.51
N ILE A 74 -1.85 -1.17 -9.60
CA ILE A 74 -3.26 -0.86 -9.63
C ILE A 74 -3.81 -0.78 -8.21
N VAL A 75 -4.70 0.17 -7.99
CA VAL A 75 -5.50 0.33 -6.78
C VAL A 75 -6.95 0.19 -7.17
N GLN A 76 -7.71 -0.63 -6.47
CA GLN A 76 -9.12 -0.87 -6.76
C GLN A 76 -9.98 -0.69 -5.53
N ALA A 77 -11.09 0.04 -5.68
CA ALA A 77 -12.18 0.03 -4.73
C ALA A 77 -13.05 -1.19 -5.00
N ALA A 78 -13.24 -2.04 -4.00
CA ALA A 78 -13.93 -3.31 -4.14
C ALA A 78 -14.70 -3.67 -2.86
N ARG A 79 -15.28 -4.86 -2.84
CA ARG A 79 -15.89 -5.46 -1.65
C ARG A 79 -15.33 -6.85 -1.45
N CYS A 80 -15.10 -7.20 -0.19
CA CYS A 80 -14.73 -8.53 0.22
C CYS A 80 -15.74 -9.02 1.25
N ASP A 81 -16.48 -10.08 0.90
CA ASP A 81 -17.56 -10.63 1.75
C ASP A 81 -18.55 -9.55 2.24
N GLY A 82 -18.88 -8.59 1.37
CA GLY A 82 -19.77 -7.48 1.67
C GLY A 82 -19.11 -6.28 2.36
N PHE A 83 -17.86 -6.39 2.80
CA PHE A 83 -17.12 -5.29 3.42
C PHE A 83 -16.45 -4.40 2.37
N PRO A 84 -16.55 -3.06 2.49
CA PRO A 84 -15.80 -2.15 1.64
C PRO A 84 -14.30 -2.36 1.83
N MET A 85 -13.56 -2.45 0.73
CA MET A 85 -12.10 -2.59 0.79
C MET A 85 -11.41 -1.81 -0.31
N VAL A 86 -10.14 -1.54 -0.10
CA VAL A 86 -9.21 -1.08 -1.14
C VAL A 86 -8.17 -2.16 -1.37
N ASP A 87 -8.03 -2.59 -2.61
CA ASP A 87 -7.02 -3.53 -3.05
C ASP A 87 -5.86 -2.77 -3.68
N ILE A 88 -4.66 -2.93 -3.13
CA ILE A 88 -3.44 -2.26 -3.57
C ILE A 88 -2.48 -3.31 -4.09
N GLN A 89 -2.43 -3.51 -5.38
CA GLN A 89 -1.48 -4.43 -6.03
C GLN A 89 -0.16 -3.71 -6.28
N VAL A 90 0.91 -4.17 -5.64
CA VAL A 90 2.24 -3.52 -5.69
C VAL A 90 3.22 -4.21 -6.62
N SER A 91 2.99 -5.44 -6.98
CA SER A 91 3.75 -6.14 -7.99
C SER A 91 2.84 -7.02 -8.83
N GLY A 92 3.16 -7.11 -10.08
CA GLY A 92 2.54 -7.98 -11.06
C GLY A 92 3.63 -8.55 -11.94
N GLY A 93 3.28 -9.23 -12.96
CA GLY A 93 4.16 -10.03 -13.77
C GLY A 93 3.87 -11.50 -13.46
N PHE A 94 4.87 -12.28 -13.18
CA PHE A 94 4.66 -13.71 -12.89
C PHE A 94 4.11 -13.98 -11.49
N THR A 95 4.27 -13.04 -10.56
CA THR A 95 3.75 -13.16 -9.19
C THR A 95 3.00 -11.90 -8.80
N HIS A 96 1.81 -12.08 -8.25
CA HIS A 96 1.00 -10.99 -7.73
C HIS A 96 1.21 -10.85 -6.22
N ARG A 97 1.34 -9.61 -5.78
CA ARG A 97 1.52 -9.27 -4.37
C ARG A 97 0.84 -7.94 -4.10
N GLY A 98 0.21 -7.82 -2.98
CA GLY A 98 -0.45 -6.58 -2.60
C GLY A 98 -1.06 -6.59 -1.22
N LEU A 99 -1.86 -5.59 -0.97
CA LEU A 99 -2.58 -5.38 0.27
C LEU A 99 -4.08 -5.28 0.02
N MET A 100 -4.86 -5.91 0.88
CA MET A 100 -6.29 -5.66 1.01
C MET A 100 -6.52 -4.88 2.30
N VAL A 101 -7.08 -3.69 2.20
CA VAL A 101 -7.41 -2.84 3.35
C VAL A 101 -8.92 -2.78 3.50
N ILE A 102 -9.42 -3.37 4.58
CA ILE A 102 -10.85 -3.42 4.89
C ILE A 102 -11.15 -2.34 5.92
N LEU A 103 -12.08 -1.44 5.58
CA LEU A 103 -12.30 -0.19 6.31
C LEU A 103 -13.47 -0.23 7.29
N THR A 104 -13.99 -1.41 7.56
CA THR A 104 -15.06 -1.62 8.54
C THR A 104 -14.64 -2.67 9.56
N ASN A 105 -15.28 -2.64 10.72
CA ASN A 105 -15.06 -3.67 11.72
C ASN A 105 -15.47 -5.04 11.17
N THR A 106 -14.55 -5.98 11.26
CA THR A 106 -14.75 -7.38 10.91
C THR A 106 -14.64 -8.26 12.16
N PRO A 107 -15.19 -9.48 12.15
CA PRO A 107 -14.94 -10.41 13.23
C PRO A 107 -13.44 -10.63 13.49
N PRO A 108 -13.00 -10.89 14.73
CA PRO A 108 -11.57 -11.01 15.06
C PRO A 108 -10.82 -12.09 14.29
N ASP A 109 -11.51 -13.13 13.88
CA ASP A 109 -11.00 -14.28 13.12
C ASP A 109 -11.22 -14.14 11.60
N PHE A 110 -11.71 -12.98 11.16
CA PHE A 110 -11.97 -12.75 9.75
C PHE A 110 -10.67 -12.80 8.93
N MET A 111 -10.70 -13.62 7.87
CA MET A 111 -9.64 -13.69 6.87
C MET A 111 -10.27 -13.57 5.48
N PRO A 112 -9.93 -12.54 4.72
CA PRO A 112 -10.40 -12.42 3.36
C PRO A 112 -9.80 -13.52 2.48
N ARG A 113 -10.56 -13.92 1.47
CA ARG A 113 -10.07 -14.84 0.44
C ARG A 113 -9.78 -14.09 -0.83
N LYS A 114 -8.66 -14.41 -1.44
CA LYS A 114 -8.30 -13.88 -2.76
C LYS A 114 -7.79 -15.02 -3.64
N SER A 115 -8.70 -15.60 -4.44
CA SER A 115 -8.38 -16.77 -5.27
C SER A 115 -7.73 -17.89 -4.45
N SER A 116 -6.73 -18.57 -4.98
CA SER A 116 -5.92 -19.56 -4.29
C SER A 116 -4.68 -18.99 -3.62
N TRP A 117 -4.57 -17.66 -3.54
CA TRP A 117 -3.38 -16.99 -3.04
C TRP A 117 -3.28 -17.03 -1.53
N ARG A 118 -2.06 -16.96 -1.05
CA ARG A 118 -1.79 -16.88 0.38
C ARG A 118 -2.13 -15.48 0.90
N VAL A 119 -2.94 -15.43 1.94
CA VAL A 119 -3.31 -14.19 2.63
C VAL A 119 -2.80 -14.23 4.06
N THR A 120 -2.16 -13.18 4.51
CA THR A 120 -1.61 -13.04 5.86
C THR A 120 -2.08 -11.73 6.46
N LYS A 121 -2.58 -11.76 7.70
CA LYS A 121 -2.94 -10.55 8.43
C LYS A 121 -1.68 -9.77 8.80
N MET A 122 -1.60 -8.52 8.39
CA MET A 122 -0.50 -7.61 8.70
C MET A 122 -0.82 -6.74 9.93
N ALA A 123 -2.03 -6.24 10.00
CA ALA A 123 -2.57 -5.42 11.08
C ALA A 123 -4.09 -5.50 11.04
N ASP A 124 -4.78 -4.87 11.98
CA ASP A 124 -6.24 -4.82 11.96
C ASP A 124 -6.75 -4.19 10.67
N GLY A 125 -7.55 -4.95 9.92
CA GLY A 125 -8.09 -4.53 8.64
C GLY A 125 -7.10 -4.54 7.47
N ILE A 126 -5.84 -4.89 7.67
CA ILE A 126 -4.82 -4.91 6.63
C ILE A 126 -4.27 -6.31 6.43
N PHE A 127 -4.41 -6.82 5.22
CA PHE A 127 -4.01 -8.17 4.84
C PHE A 127 -3.07 -8.13 3.63
N GLU A 128 -1.94 -8.81 3.74
CA GLU A 128 -1.03 -9.02 2.61
C GLU A 128 -1.44 -10.29 1.86
N TYR A 129 -1.48 -10.22 0.54
CA TYR A 129 -1.68 -11.40 -0.30
C TYR A 129 -0.49 -11.63 -1.24
N ARG A 130 -0.25 -12.90 -1.51
CA ARG A 130 0.74 -13.36 -2.50
C ARG A 130 0.17 -14.53 -3.30
N GLU A 131 0.44 -14.50 -4.60
CA GLU A 131 0.20 -15.63 -5.49
C GLU A 131 1.14 -16.80 -5.20
#